data_d4c4df2b2ae24d10d4656dab50915cc9
#
_entry.id   d4c4df2b2ae24d10d4656dab50915cc9
#
_cell.length_a   1.000
_cell.length_b   1.000
_cell.length_c   1.000
_cell.angle_alpha   90.00
_cell.angle_beta   90.00
_cell.angle_gamma   90.00
#
_symmetry.space_group_name_H-M   'P 1'
#
loop_
_entity.id
_entity.type
_entity.pdbx_description
1 polymer ?
#
loop_
_entity_poly.entity_id
_entity_poly.type
_entity_poly.pdbx_seq_one_letter_code
_entity_poly.pdbx_strand_id
1 'polypeptide(L)'
;PESWVMDPREVPPGAFLDGPLVQGQRITSWSDLSKASKKERKLVLKASGFHETAWGARSVIIGDDVSANEWSAALAKAIKDYPNPVFILQEFKKPRSFTHKLISAQGESIDERGRVRLSPYFFITDKTAKWSGTLTSFCPLDKKIIHGMKDGSLIPCIET
;
A
#
# COMPACT_ATOMS: atom_id res chain seq x y z
N PRO A 1 -6.00 -3.19 -6.33
CA PRO A 1 -6.65 -3.14 -5.02
C PRO A 1 -7.63 -1.98 -4.95
N GLU A 2 -8.76 -2.19 -4.29
CA GLU A 2 -9.69 -1.11 -4.01
C GLU A 2 -9.03 -0.09 -3.07
N SER A 3 -9.44 1.16 -3.20
CA SER A 3 -8.86 2.25 -2.43
C SER A 3 -9.92 3.31 -2.14
N TRP A 4 -9.92 3.83 -0.92
CA TRP A 4 -10.90 4.79 -0.44
C TRP A 4 -10.20 5.98 0.20
N VAL A 5 -10.76 7.16 -0.02
CA VAL A 5 -10.35 8.37 0.69
C VAL A 5 -11.06 8.40 2.04
N MET A 6 -10.31 8.52 3.13
CA MET A 6 -10.89 8.59 4.48
C MET A 6 -11.38 10.03 4.77
N ASP A 7 -12.51 10.38 4.17
CA ASP A 7 -13.20 11.63 4.44
C ASP A 7 -14.10 11.46 5.68
N PRO A 8 -13.86 12.16 6.78
CA PRO A 8 -14.58 11.98 8.04
C PRO A 8 -15.97 12.62 8.05
N ARG A 9 -16.39 13.29 6.99
CA ARG A 9 -17.71 13.91 6.94
C ARG A 9 -18.78 12.84 7.10
N GLU A 10 -19.81 13.19 7.86
CA GLU A 10 -20.93 12.29 8.10
C GLU A 10 -21.70 12.00 6.81
N VAL A 11 -22.12 10.76 6.66
CA VAL A 11 -23.04 10.38 5.58
C VAL A 11 -24.48 10.69 6.00
N PRO A 12 -25.38 11.00 5.05
CA PRO A 12 -26.78 11.23 5.36
C PRO A 12 -27.42 10.05 6.10
N PRO A 13 -28.46 10.28 6.92
CA PRO A 13 -29.18 9.18 7.58
C PRO A 13 -29.64 8.13 6.59
N GLY A 14 -29.36 6.85 6.90
CA GLY A 14 -29.68 5.70 6.04
C GLY A 14 -28.68 5.43 4.91
N ALA A 15 -27.65 6.28 4.73
CA ALA A 15 -26.58 6.03 3.79
C ALA A 15 -25.43 5.24 4.43
N PHE A 16 -24.60 4.63 3.59
CA PHE A 16 -23.39 3.93 3.98
C PHE A 16 -22.18 4.59 3.32
N LEU A 17 -21.03 4.50 3.97
CA LEU A 17 -19.77 4.85 3.35
C LEU A 17 -19.46 3.87 2.21
N ASP A 18 -18.87 4.39 1.14
CA ASP A 18 -18.13 3.58 0.18
C ASP A 18 -16.83 3.15 0.85
N GLY A 19 -16.79 1.89 1.28
CA GLY A 19 -15.70 1.36 2.08
C GLY A 19 -15.79 -0.17 2.24
N PRO A 20 -14.79 -0.79 2.91
CA PRO A 20 -14.79 -2.22 3.13
C PRO A 20 -15.91 -2.65 4.07
N LEU A 21 -16.30 -3.92 3.96
CA LEU A 21 -17.23 -4.53 4.92
C LEU A 21 -16.52 -4.82 6.25
N VAL A 22 -17.23 -4.65 7.36
CA VAL A 22 -16.81 -5.05 8.70
C VAL A 22 -17.85 -6.03 9.26
N GLN A 23 -17.43 -7.23 9.62
CA GLN A 23 -18.32 -8.32 10.08
C GLN A 23 -19.45 -8.60 9.08
N GLY A 24 -19.16 -8.47 7.77
CA GLY A 24 -20.11 -8.66 6.69
C GLY A 24 -21.10 -7.50 6.49
N GLN A 25 -20.98 -6.40 7.23
CA GLN A 25 -21.87 -5.24 7.16
C GLN A 25 -21.17 -4.03 6.52
N ARG A 26 -21.94 -3.20 5.85
CA ARG A 26 -21.47 -1.89 5.36
C ARG A 26 -21.23 -0.95 6.53
N ILE A 27 -20.19 -0.15 6.44
CA ILE A 27 -19.84 0.85 7.46
C ILE A 27 -20.59 2.17 7.23
N THR A 28 -20.86 2.86 8.32
CA THR A 28 -21.47 4.21 8.32
C THR A 28 -20.46 5.28 8.74
N SER A 29 -19.38 4.85 9.38
CA SER A 29 -18.27 5.70 9.79
C SER A 29 -16.93 4.95 9.63
N TRP A 30 -15.86 5.68 9.34
CA TRP A 30 -14.51 5.10 9.31
C TRP A 30 -14.09 4.52 10.66
N SER A 31 -14.65 5.01 11.76
CA SER A 31 -14.41 4.45 13.10
C SER A 31 -14.94 3.02 13.26
N ASP A 32 -15.90 2.57 12.45
CA ASP A 32 -16.40 1.19 12.47
C ASP A 32 -15.31 0.17 12.14
N LEU A 33 -14.28 0.57 11.38
CA LEU A 33 -13.11 -0.27 11.08
C LEU A 33 -12.32 -0.69 12.33
N SER A 34 -12.49 -0.02 13.47
CA SER A 34 -11.90 -0.43 14.74
C SER A 34 -12.43 -1.78 15.24
N LYS A 35 -13.64 -2.15 14.82
CA LYS A 35 -14.32 -3.41 15.15
C LYS A 35 -13.87 -4.58 14.24
N ALA A 36 -13.10 -4.29 13.19
CA ALA A 36 -12.66 -5.29 12.23
C ALA A 36 -11.73 -6.33 12.88
N SER A 37 -11.99 -7.59 12.60
CA SER A 37 -11.12 -8.69 13.01
C SER A 37 -9.76 -8.61 12.30
N LYS A 38 -8.75 -9.33 12.81
CA LYS A 38 -7.43 -9.37 12.17
C LYS A 38 -7.49 -9.84 10.70
N LYS A 39 -8.43 -10.73 10.36
CA LYS A 39 -8.62 -11.22 8.98
C LYS A 39 -9.20 -10.14 8.06
N GLU A 40 -10.06 -9.28 8.58
CA GLU A 40 -10.68 -8.18 7.85
C GLU A 40 -9.74 -6.98 7.70
N ARG A 41 -8.75 -6.84 8.60
CA ARG A 41 -7.74 -5.77 8.56
C ARG A 41 -6.63 -5.99 7.54
N LYS A 42 -6.85 -6.79 6.48
CA LYS A 42 -5.95 -6.85 5.31
C LYS A 42 -6.06 -5.57 4.50
N LEU A 43 -5.77 -4.48 5.14
CA LEU A 43 -5.89 -3.11 4.66
C LEU A 43 -4.59 -2.36 4.91
N VAL A 44 -4.31 -1.39 4.07
CA VAL A 44 -3.19 -0.47 4.21
C VAL A 44 -3.75 0.93 4.44
N LEU A 45 -3.38 1.53 5.55
CA LEU A 45 -3.63 2.94 5.84
C LEU A 45 -2.37 3.74 5.52
N LYS A 46 -2.49 4.82 4.76
CA LYS A 46 -1.35 5.66 4.36
C LYS A 46 -1.77 7.11 4.11
N ALA A 47 -0.90 8.06 4.44
CA ALA A 47 -1.08 9.45 4.03
C ALA A 47 -0.97 9.57 2.50
N SER A 48 -1.74 10.46 1.92
CA SER A 48 -1.79 10.76 0.49
C SER A 48 -1.31 12.18 0.20
N GLY A 49 -1.09 12.46 -1.10
CA GLY A 49 -0.73 13.78 -1.58
C GLY A 49 0.74 14.14 -1.37
N PHE A 50 0.98 15.45 -1.21
CA PHE A 50 2.33 16.02 -1.08
C PHE A 50 2.79 16.13 0.38
N HIS A 51 2.09 15.51 1.32
CA HIS A 51 2.48 15.53 2.72
C HIS A 51 3.82 14.78 2.91
N GLU A 52 4.71 15.31 3.73
CA GLU A 52 6.06 14.76 3.94
C GLU A 52 6.06 13.29 4.40
N THR A 53 5.06 12.88 5.18
CA THR A 53 4.93 11.49 5.65
C THR A 53 4.41 10.53 4.59
N ALA A 54 3.94 11.01 3.43
CA ALA A 54 3.54 10.16 2.31
C ALA A 54 4.74 9.51 1.60
N TRP A 55 5.95 10.06 1.80
CA TRP A 55 7.16 9.59 1.16
C TRP A 55 7.86 8.49 1.95
N GLY A 56 8.47 7.55 1.24
CA GLY A 56 9.31 6.50 1.84
C GLY A 56 8.57 5.55 2.76
N ALA A 57 7.27 5.37 2.57
CA ALA A 57 6.41 4.49 3.37
C ALA A 57 6.30 4.87 4.88
N ARG A 58 6.64 6.09 5.26
CA ARG A 58 6.67 6.54 6.68
C ARG A 58 5.31 6.49 7.36
N SER A 59 4.23 6.72 6.62
CA SER A 59 2.86 6.70 7.13
C SER A 59 2.12 5.38 6.87
N VAL A 60 2.80 4.38 6.30
CA VAL A 60 2.16 3.12 5.91
C VAL A 60 1.94 2.25 7.13
N ILE A 61 0.68 1.92 7.40
CA ILE A 61 0.27 0.97 8.44
C ILE A 61 -0.48 -0.17 7.76
N ILE A 62 -0.02 -1.39 7.98
CA ILE A 62 -0.69 -2.60 7.49
C ILE A 62 -1.53 -3.14 8.64
N GLY A 63 -2.85 -3.18 8.45
CA GLY A 63 -3.81 -3.39 9.53
C GLY A 63 -3.73 -4.78 10.20
N ASP A 64 -3.33 -5.82 9.47
CA ASP A 64 -3.14 -7.16 10.05
C ASP A 64 -1.75 -7.38 10.69
N ASP A 65 -0.84 -6.40 10.59
CA ASP A 65 0.49 -6.44 11.23
C ASP A 65 0.51 -5.79 12.61
N VAL A 66 -0.46 -4.94 12.89
CA VAL A 66 -0.56 -4.22 14.16
C VAL A 66 -1.64 -4.81 15.06
N SER A 67 -1.58 -4.51 16.34
CA SER A 67 -2.62 -4.88 17.30
C SER A 67 -3.94 -4.15 16.99
N ALA A 68 -5.04 -4.60 17.60
CA ALA A 68 -6.34 -3.95 17.45
C ALA A 68 -6.32 -2.50 17.99
N ASN A 69 -5.59 -2.28 19.10
CA ASN A 69 -5.47 -0.96 19.70
C ASN A 69 -4.66 0.00 18.83
N GLU A 70 -3.53 -0.45 18.28
CA GLU A 70 -2.71 0.35 17.35
C GLU A 70 -3.49 0.68 16.06
N TRP A 71 -4.24 -0.30 15.54
CA TRP A 71 -5.10 -0.07 14.38
C TRP A 71 -6.16 0.98 14.67
N SER A 72 -6.87 0.86 15.80
CA SER A 72 -7.89 1.83 16.22
C SER A 72 -7.30 3.23 16.42
N ALA A 73 -6.13 3.33 17.04
CA ALA A 73 -5.42 4.60 17.21
C ALA A 73 -5.01 5.23 15.87
N ALA A 74 -4.56 4.40 14.92
CA ALA A 74 -4.19 4.86 13.58
C ALA A 74 -5.40 5.41 12.81
N LEU A 75 -6.54 4.73 12.89
CA LEU A 75 -7.79 5.21 12.29
C LEU A 75 -8.25 6.53 12.91
N ALA A 76 -8.25 6.62 14.24
CA ALA A 76 -8.63 7.84 14.96
C ALA A 76 -7.72 9.01 14.56
N LYS A 77 -6.41 8.76 14.43
CA LYS A 77 -5.45 9.77 13.96
C LYS A 77 -5.77 10.21 12.53
N ALA A 78 -6.02 9.27 11.61
CA ALA A 78 -6.32 9.59 10.23
C ALA A 78 -7.58 10.45 10.08
N ILE A 79 -8.62 10.15 10.87
CA ILE A 79 -9.86 10.93 10.93
C ILE A 79 -9.61 12.35 11.48
N LYS A 80 -8.84 12.42 12.57
CA LYS A 80 -8.53 13.70 13.24
C LYS A 80 -7.69 14.64 12.39
N ASP A 81 -6.71 14.10 11.67
CA ASP A 81 -5.75 14.89 10.90
C ASP A 81 -6.35 15.41 9.58
N TYR A 82 -7.51 14.89 9.14
CA TYR A 82 -8.17 15.37 7.92
C TYR A 82 -8.44 16.89 7.99
N PRO A 83 -8.24 17.62 6.93
CA PRO A 83 -7.79 17.23 5.59
C PRO A 83 -6.26 17.30 5.37
N ASN A 84 -5.46 17.47 6.39
CA ASN A 84 -4.01 17.62 6.25
C ASN A 84 -3.22 16.79 7.29
N PRO A 85 -2.75 15.58 6.91
CA PRO A 85 -2.89 14.95 5.59
C PRO A 85 -4.24 14.26 5.39
N VAL A 86 -4.63 14.11 4.12
CA VAL A 86 -5.67 13.16 3.72
C VAL A 86 -5.09 11.74 3.81
N PHE A 87 -5.81 10.83 4.42
CA PHE A 87 -5.45 9.42 4.45
C PHE A 87 -6.23 8.61 3.41
N ILE A 88 -5.57 7.62 2.86
CA ILE A 88 -6.14 6.61 1.98
C ILE A 88 -6.13 5.26 2.68
N LEU A 89 -7.26 4.60 2.67
CA LEU A 89 -7.39 3.20 3.00
C LEU A 89 -7.35 2.39 1.70
N GLN A 90 -6.59 1.29 1.67
CA GLN A 90 -6.43 0.47 0.48
C GLN A 90 -6.40 -1.00 0.86
N GLU A 91 -6.99 -1.88 0.04
CA GLU A 91 -6.83 -3.32 0.22
C GLU A 91 -5.35 -3.73 0.13
N PHE A 92 -4.91 -4.56 1.08
CA PHE A 92 -3.61 -5.18 1.01
C PHE A 92 -3.66 -6.42 0.12
N LYS A 93 -2.99 -6.36 -1.03
CA LYS A 93 -2.81 -7.52 -1.92
C LYS A 93 -1.39 -8.05 -1.76
N LYS A 94 -1.26 -9.29 -1.31
CA LYS A 94 0.04 -9.94 -1.18
C LYS A 94 0.61 -10.23 -2.57
N PRO A 95 1.78 -9.67 -2.94
CA PRO A 95 2.39 -9.94 -4.24
C PRO A 95 2.82 -11.39 -4.38
N ARG A 96 2.85 -11.90 -5.60
CA ARG A 96 3.44 -13.21 -5.90
C ARG A 96 4.93 -13.19 -5.61
N SER A 97 5.45 -14.27 -5.05
CA SER A 97 6.89 -14.47 -4.88
C SER A 97 7.48 -15.32 -6.02
N PHE A 98 8.75 -15.08 -6.32
CA PHE A 98 9.53 -15.87 -7.27
C PHE A 98 11.01 -15.86 -6.83
N THR A 99 11.81 -16.74 -7.44
CA THR A 99 13.26 -16.77 -7.23
C THR A 99 13.94 -15.99 -8.35
N HIS A 100 14.91 -15.16 -7.99
CA HIS A 100 15.71 -14.40 -8.94
C HIS A 100 17.20 -14.51 -8.57
N LYS A 101 18.06 -14.53 -9.59
CA LYS A 101 19.50 -14.49 -9.38
C LYS A 101 19.97 -13.07 -9.11
N LEU A 102 20.62 -12.88 -7.99
CA LEU A 102 21.25 -11.63 -7.61
C LEU A 102 22.76 -11.81 -7.52
N ILE A 103 23.48 -10.71 -7.59
CA ILE A 103 24.92 -10.68 -7.33
C ILE A 103 25.11 -10.18 -5.90
N SER A 104 25.78 -10.97 -5.08
CA SER A 104 26.13 -10.61 -3.69
C SER A 104 27.18 -9.49 -3.64
N ALA A 105 27.39 -8.91 -2.48
CA ALA A 105 28.46 -7.95 -2.28
C ALA A 105 29.88 -8.51 -2.54
N GLN A 106 30.03 -9.82 -2.49
CA GLN A 106 31.26 -10.56 -2.80
C GLN A 106 31.38 -10.93 -4.29
N GLY A 107 30.39 -10.55 -5.12
CA GLY A 107 30.39 -10.86 -6.55
C GLY A 107 29.84 -12.25 -6.90
N GLU A 108 29.31 -13.00 -5.94
CA GLU A 108 28.78 -14.33 -6.16
C GLU A 108 27.33 -14.28 -6.66
N SER A 109 26.96 -15.19 -7.57
CA SER A 109 25.57 -15.38 -7.99
C SER A 109 24.81 -16.17 -6.95
N ILE A 110 23.77 -15.58 -6.37
CA ILE A 110 22.90 -16.21 -5.37
C ILE A 110 21.46 -16.26 -5.86
N ASP A 111 20.76 -17.35 -5.56
CA ASP A 111 19.33 -17.45 -5.80
C ASP A 111 18.57 -16.88 -4.60
N GLU A 112 17.90 -15.75 -4.80
CA GLU A 112 17.12 -15.09 -3.75
C GLU A 112 15.63 -15.20 -4.04
N ARG A 113 14.85 -15.55 -3.03
CA ARG A 113 13.39 -15.59 -3.13
C ARG A 113 12.77 -14.31 -2.60
N GLY A 114 11.98 -13.65 -3.44
CA GLY A 114 11.43 -12.34 -3.11
C GLY A 114 10.15 -12.00 -3.85
N ARG A 115 9.81 -10.73 -3.80
CA ARG A 115 8.67 -10.11 -4.48
C ARG A 115 9.12 -8.90 -5.27
N VAL A 116 8.36 -8.54 -6.29
CA VAL A 116 8.65 -7.35 -7.09
C VAL A 116 7.52 -6.35 -7.06
N ARG A 117 7.92 -5.09 -7.26
CA ARG A 117 7.07 -4.01 -7.69
C ARG A 117 7.53 -3.55 -9.06
N LEU A 118 6.59 -3.53 -10.01
CA LEU A 118 6.79 -2.96 -11.33
C LEU A 118 6.27 -1.53 -11.33
N SER A 119 7.08 -0.60 -11.80
CA SER A 119 6.72 0.80 -11.96
C SER A 119 6.91 1.18 -13.44
N PRO A 120 5.90 0.94 -14.30
CA PRO A 120 5.98 1.29 -15.71
C PRO A 120 5.91 2.82 -15.89
N TYR A 121 6.72 3.34 -16.78
CA TYR A 121 6.73 4.75 -17.17
C TYR A 121 6.09 4.92 -18.53
N PHE A 122 5.18 5.88 -18.60
CA PHE A 122 4.55 6.29 -19.86
C PHE A 122 4.83 7.77 -20.11
N PHE A 123 5.27 8.11 -21.30
CA PHE A 123 5.40 9.49 -21.72
C PHE A 123 4.32 9.83 -22.76
N ILE A 124 3.84 11.05 -22.70
CA ILE A 124 2.89 11.56 -23.68
C ILE A 124 3.67 12.15 -24.85
N THR A 125 3.55 11.52 -26.01
CA THR A 125 4.13 12.01 -27.27
C THR A 125 3.01 12.08 -28.30
N ASP A 126 2.84 13.22 -28.96
CA ASP A 126 1.79 13.42 -29.97
C ASP A 126 0.38 13.04 -29.48
N LYS A 127 0.05 13.44 -28.24
CA LYS A 127 -1.21 13.12 -27.55
C LYS A 127 -1.45 11.61 -27.28
N THR A 128 -0.41 10.78 -27.45
CA THR A 128 -0.49 9.34 -27.20
C THR A 128 0.44 8.95 -26.06
N ALA A 129 -0.08 8.15 -25.12
CA ALA A 129 0.74 7.56 -24.07
C ALA A 129 1.58 6.42 -24.65
N LYS A 130 2.91 6.55 -24.57
CA LYS A 130 3.86 5.51 -25.00
C LYS A 130 4.57 4.94 -23.78
N TRP A 131 4.57 3.63 -23.65
CA TRP A 131 5.41 2.97 -22.65
C TRP A 131 6.89 3.20 -22.99
N SER A 132 7.66 3.60 -21.98
CA SER A 132 9.05 4.05 -22.15
C SER A 132 10.02 3.29 -21.23
N GLY A 133 9.52 2.29 -20.52
CA GLY A 133 10.31 1.43 -19.68
C GLY A 133 9.63 1.11 -18.37
N THR A 134 10.24 0.21 -17.60
CA THR A 134 9.73 -0.21 -16.29
C THR A 134 10.86 -0.26 -15.28
N LEU A 135 10.72 0.47 -14.20
CA LEU A 135 11.57 0.27 -13.01
C LEU A 135 11.05 -0.90 -12.21
N THR A 136 11.89 -1.90 -11.99
CA THR A 136 11.55 -3.08 -11.20
C THR A 136 12.34 -3.10 -9.91
N SER A 137 11.63 -3.06 -8.78
CA SER A 137 12.22 -3.23 -7.46
C SER A 137 11.95 -4.63 -6.95
N PHE A 138 12.99 -5.38 -6.63
CA PHE A 138 12.92 -6.70 -6.00
C PHE A 138 13.25 -6.57 -4.51
N CYS A 139 12.47 -7.22 -3.66
CA CYS A 139 12.71 -7.27 -2.22
C CYS A 139 12.59 -8.69 -1.70
N PRO A 140 13.44 -9.10 -0.74
CA PRO A 140 13.33 -10.39 -0.05
C PRO A 140 11.96 -10.62 0.59
N LEU A 141 11.62 -11.89 0.87
CA LEU A 141 10.28 -12.28 1.36
C LEU A 141 9.92 -11.74 2.74
N ASP A 142 10.90 -11.44 3.57
CA ASP A 142 10.72 -10.85 4.90
C ASP A 142 10.20 -9.41 4.85
N LYS A 143 10.33 -8.74 3.70
CA LYS A 143 9.83 -7.37 3.48
C LYS A 143 8.38 -7.40 2.98
N LYS A 144 7.44 -6.86 3.76
CA LYS A 144 6.05 -6.70 3.33
C LYS A 144 5.86 -5.51 2.39
N ILE A 145 6.58 -4.43 2.64
CA ILE A 145 6.54 -3.22 1.80
C ILE A 145 7.69 -3.28 0.80
N ILE A 146 7.35 -3.31 -0.48
CA ILE A 146 8.33 -3.37 -1.57
C ILE A 146 8.74 -1.94 -1.94
N HIS A 147 9.96 -1.55 -1.57
CA HIS A 147 10.56 -0.28 -1.98
C HIS A 147 12.06 -0.44 -2.21
N GLY A 148 12.63 0.39 -3.07
CA GLY A 148 14.04 0.28 -3.48
C GLY A 148 15.05 0.96 -2.54
N MET A 149 14.66 1.42 -1.36
CA MET A 149 15.54 2.25 -0.52
C MET A 149 16.36 1.44 0.51
N LYS A 150 15.90 0.27 0.90
CA LYS A 150 16.59 -0.57 1.88
C LYS A 150 16.32 -2.04 1.60
N ASP A 151 17.38 -2.81 1.56
CA ASP A 151 17.35 -4.27 1.32
C ASP A 151 16.60 -4.67 0.03
N GLY A 152 16.55 -3.76 -0.94
CA GLY A 152 15.93 -3.99 -2.23
C GLY A 152 16.96 -3.89 -3.34
N SER A 153 16.75 -4.65 -4.40
CA SER A 153 17.56 -4.61 -5.61
C SER A 153 16.74 -4.06 -6.78
N LEU A 154 17.38 -3.28 -7.64
CA LEU A 154 16.83 -2.93 -8.93
C LEU A 154 17.22 -4.02 -9.92
N ILE A 155 16.24 -4.59 -10.60
CA ILE A 155 16.46 -5.63 -11.60
C ILE A 155 15.95 -5.17 -12.96
N PRO A 156 16.58 -5.63 -14.05
CA PRO A 156 16.11 -5.28 -15.38
C PRO A 156 14.74 -5.89 -15.66
N CYS A 157 13.94 -5.16 -16.44
CA CYS A 157 12.67 -5.65 -16.96
C CYS A 157 12.77 -5.60 -18.50
N ILE A 158 12.59 -6.74 -19.13
CA ILE A 158 12.56 -6.87 -20.58
C ILE A 158 11.17 -7.32 -21.02
N GLU A 159 10.75 -6.82 -22.16
CA GLU A 159 9.55 -7.30 -22.85
C GLU A 159 9.91 -8.58 -23.61
N THR A 160 9.09 -9.61 -23.49
CA THR A 160 9.26 -10.89 -24.18
C THR A 160 8.11 -11.14 -25.12
#